data_9c0bd74756afece69426120491ffe784
#
_entry.id   9c0bd74756afece69426120491ffe784
#
_cell.length_a   1.000
_cell.length_b   1.000
_cell.length_c   1.000
_cell.angle_alpha   90.00
_cell.angle_beta   90.00
_cell.angle_gamma   90.00
#
_symmetry.space_group_name_H-M   'P 1'
#
loop_
_entity.id
_entity.type
_entity.pdbx_description
1 polymer ?
#
loop_
_entity_poly.entity_id
_entity_poly.type
_entity_poly.pdbx_seq_one_letter_code
_entity_poly.pdbx_strand_id
1 'polypeptide(L)'
;VGKAMLMTDNSLKLYEQVVHYLVVRIEAGEWAEHEKLPSVRSLSEQLGVHRLTVFKAYQELKERGNVYVKDKSGYYVSPADPSPVADQADDPAVSAWLHWDSLARVQSLEAEYQFSKSLIDPALLPNRYWGELMRDLLDQYPRLLGTYSTIQGDVELRSALASHLTLKERFYISAEEVLITTGAQQAIDLISRSLVRPGDRVLMERPTYGPAMEIFRKQGARLIFTDIHPAGYDLEQIEHLMKTEKPRVFYMTPTFQNPTGINIPTEQRKQLPELAEQYGCFLVEDDSTYDIYFKEKPPAPIFTYDTTGHTLYIRSYSKYVAPGLRIAAIMCRPRFMPGLQAVKALADNGTPLLNQKLFLRYFQSPRMHQHLSKLRTAIQLRMEVMEKCLQETDWNWTRPEGGLNIWAELPEGIDTGRLLHQCMEHSVAFVPGTVFDPSEASASRKLRLSFSYTHEQQIREGMNRLMELVKRLN
;
A
#
# COMPACT_ATOMS: atom_id res chain seq x y z
N VAL A 1 49.09 -27.27 16.99
CA VAL A 1 48.06 -28.05 16.30
C VAL A 1 46.83 -27.20 16.01
N GLY A 2 46.43 -26.23 16.86
CA GLY A 2 45.21 -25.46 16.71
C GLY A 2 45.14 -24.42 15.56
N LYS A 3 46.27 -23.80 15.16
CA LYS A 3 46.30 -22.77 14.12
C LYS A 3 46.20 -23.26 12.68
N ALA A 4 46.37 -24.58 12.44
CA ALA A 4 46.28 -25.18 11.11
C ALA A 4 44.83 -25.52 10.68
N MET A 5 43.85 -25.35 11.57
CA MET A 5 42.43 -25.63 11.31
C MET A 5 41.59 -24.44 10.80
N LEU A 6 42.11 -23.23 10.91
CA LEU A 6 41.45 -22.02 10.38
C LEU A 6 42.01 -21.73 8.99
N MET A 7 41.14 -21.29 8.07
CA MET A 7 41.57 -20.93 6.70
C MET A 7 42.67 -19.86 6.73
N THR A 8 43.70 -20.03 5.88
CA THR A 8 44.80 -19.09 5.69
C THR A 8 44.45 -17.85 4.85
N ASP A 9 43.19 -17.46 4.80
CA ASP A 9 42.78 -16.25 4.10
C ASP A 9 42.98 -15.02 5.02
N ASN A 10 44.07 -14.33 4.77
CA ASN A 10 44.47 -13.12 5.52
C ASN A 10 43.50 -11.91 5.31
N SER A 11 42.47 -12.02 4.50
CA SER A 11 41.51 -10.96 4.26
C SER A 11 40.35 -10.93 5.29
N LEU A 12 40.06 -12.05 5.95
CA LEU A 12 38.94 -12.17 6.91
C LEU A 12 39.42 -11.94 8.35
N LYS A 13 38.61 -11.27 9.15
CA LYS A 13 38.83 -11.11 10.58
C LYS A 13 38.78 -12.48 11.29
N LEU A 14 39.57 -12.64 12.34
CA LEU A 14 39.71 -13.92 13.02
C LEU A 14 38.38 -14.54 13.52
N TYR A 15 37.41 -13.73 13.93
CA TYR A 15 36.10 -14.24 14.33
C TYR A 15 35.27 -14.73 13.12
N GLU A 16 35.40 -14.10 11.95
CA GLU A 16 34.76 -14.53 10.70
C GLU A 16 35.27 -15.87 10.22
N GLN A 17 36.58 -16.14 10.41
CA GLN A 17 37.17 -17.46 10.15
C GLN A 17 36.58 -18.51 11.09
N VAL A 18 36.35 -18.19 12.37
CA VAL A 18 35.70 -19.10 13.32
C VAL A 18 34.22 -19.33 12.95
N VAL A 19 33.51 -18.30 12.49
CA VAL A 19 32.14 -18.45 11.96
C VAL A 19 32.12 -19.42 10.79
N HIS A 20 32.99 -19.20 9.80
CA HIS A 20 33.05 -20.07 8.61
C HIS A 20 33.40 -21.51 8.99
N TYR A 21 34.37 -21.71 9.89
CA TYR A 21 34.74 -23.03 10.41
C TYR A 21 33.56 -23.78 11.03
N LEU A 22 32.68 -23.10 11.80
CA LEU A 22 31.54 -23.69 12.44
C LEU A 22 30.42 -23.95 11.45
N VAL A 23 30.13 -23.03 10.50
CA VAL A 23 29.11 -23.20 9.46
C VAL A 23 29.39 -24.43 8.61
N VAL A 24 30.61 -24.56 8.07
CA VAL A 24 31.01 -25.70 7.23
C VAL A 24 30.82 -27.03 7.95
N ARG A 25 31.12 -27.11 9.24
CA ARG A 25 30.96 -28.33 10.02
C ARG A 25 29.53 -28.65 10.43
N ILE A 26 28.71 -27.63 10.67
CA ILE A 26 27.26 -27.80 10.86
C ILE A 26 26.63 -28.32 9.57
N GLU A 27 26.95 -27.73 8.42
CA GLU A 27 26.46 -28.15 7.11
C GLU A 27 26.97 -29.57 6.73
N ALA A 28 28.17 -29.94 7.16
CA ALA A 28 28.71 -31.28 6.98
C ALA A 28 28.10 -32.33 7.94
N GLY A 29 27.19 -31.91 8.84
CA GLY A 29 26.48 -32.81 9.76
C GLY A 29 27.35 -33.29 10.96
N GLU A 30 28.45 -32.61 11.29
CA GLU A 30 29.25 -32.97 12.49
C GLU A 30 28.46 -32.75 13.79
N TRP A 31 27.48 -31.87 13.79
CA TRP A 31 26.51 -31.68 14.85
C TRP A 31 25.10 -31.76 14.28
N ALA A 32 24.31 -32.62 14.86
CA ALA A 32 22.90 -32.77 14.48
C ALA A 32 22.07 -31.55 14.93
N GLU A 33 20.89 -31.39 14.32
CA GLU A 33 19.92 -30.40 14.78
C GLU A 33 19.63 -30.59 16.28
N HIS A 34 19.54 -29.47 17.00
CA HIS A 34 19.37 -29.42 18.45
C HIS A 34 20.55 -30.03 19.26
N GLU A 35 21.65 -30.37 18.63
CA GLU A 35 22.85 -30.82 19.32
C GLU A 35 23.63 -29.64 19.91
N LYS A 36 24.22 -29.86 21.07
CA LYS A 36 24.96 -28.87 21.80
C LYS A 36 26.34 -28.64 21.21
N LEU A 37 26.64 -27.41 20.85
CA LEU A 37 27.96 -27.00 20.39
C LEU A 37 29.00 -26.92 21.55
N PRO A 38 30.31 -27.03 21.26
CA PRO A 38 31.37 -26.85 22.26
C PRO A 38 31.19 -25.52 23.00
N SER A 39 31.57 -25.51 24.30
CA SER A 39 31.55 -24.27 25.05
C SER A 39 32.55 -23.25 24.49
N VAL A 40 32.31 -21.95 24.70
CA VAL A 40 33.25 -20.88 24.32
C VAL A 40 34.68 -21.18 24.80
N ARG A 41 34.80 -21.73 26.00
CA ARG A 41 36.12 -22.11 26.58
C ARG A 41 36.72 -23.29 25.81
N SER A 42 35.96 -24.35 25.60
CA SER A 42 36.46 -25.55 24.92
C SER A 42 36.87 -25.24 23.48
N LEU A 43 36.04 -24.50 22.73
CA LEU A 43 36.33 -24.15 21.34
C LEU A 43 37.55 -23.21 21.23
N SER A 44 37.72 -22.28 22.20
CA SER A 44 38.87 -21.38 22.22
C SER A 44 40.17 -22.16 22.44
N GLU A 45 40.17 -23.19 23.31
CA GLU A 45 41.29 -24.08 23.55
C GLU A 45 41.59 -24.95 22.32
N GLN A 46 40.58 -25.50 21.64
CA GLN A 46 40.70 -26.28 20.42
C GLN A 46 41.30 -25.52 19.24
N LEU A 47 40.83 -24.28 19.02
CA LEU A 47 41.26 -23.46 17.88
C LEU A 47 42.50 -22.58 18.19
N GLY A 48 42.92 -22.50 19.43
CA GLY A 48 44.05 -21.64 19.85
C GLY A 48 43.76 -20.15 19.67
N VAL A 49 42.51 -19.73 19.82
CA VAL A 49 42.05 -18.33 19.67
C VAL A 49 41.53 -17.79 21.01
N HIS A 50 41.46 -16.46 21.14
CA HIS A 50 40.96 -15.84 22.36
C HIS A 50 39.46 -16.11 22.56
N ARG A 51 39.00 -16.31 23.80
CA ARG A 51 37.57 -16.57 24.14
C ARG A 51 36.61 -15.53 23.59
N LEU A 52 37.00 -14.25 23.58
CA LEU A 52 36.16 -13.18 22.99
C LEU A 52 35.96 -13.36 21.48
N THR A 53 36.92 -13.92 20.76
CA THR A 53 36.78 -14.24 19.32
C THR A 53 35.76 -15.32 19.09
N VAL A 54 35.78 -16.39 19.90
CA VAL A 54 34.75 -17.47 19.82
C VAL A 54 33.39 -16.96 20.27
N PHE A 55 33.37 -16.18 21.34
CA PHE A 55 32.10 -15.58 21.80
C PHE A 55 31.46 -14.72 20.71
N LYS A 56 32.24 -13.86 20.04
CA LYS A 56 31.77 -13.03 18.93
C LYS A 56 31.29 -13.88 17.74
N ALA A 57 31.99 -14.96 17.43
CA ALA A 57 31.58 -15.91 16.39
C ALA A 57 30.23 -16.58 16.73
N TYR A 58 30.00 -16.99 17.98
CA TYR A 58 28.74 -17.56 18.41
C TYR A 58 27.58 -16.53 18.40
N GLN A 59 27.85 -15.26 18.72
CA GLN A 59 26.85 -14.22 18.60
C GLN A 59 26.44 -14.01 17.12
N GLU A 60 27.42 -13.94 16.22
CA GLU A 60 27.19 -13.84 14.78
C GLU A 60 26.36 -15.02 14.24
N LEU A 61 26.71 -16.25 14.65
CA LEU A 61 25.93 -17.45 14.27
C LEU A 61 24.50 -17.44 14.81
N LYS A 62 24.30 -16.87 16.00
CA LYS A 62 22.97 -16.67 16.59
C LYS A 62 22.17 -15.63 15.81
N GLU A 63 22.78 -14.52 15.43
CA GLU A 63 22.16 -13.47 14.60
C GLU A 63 21.79 -13.99 13.20
N ARG A 64 22.61 -14.90 12.64
CA ARG A 64 22.32 -15.58 11.37
C ARG A 64 21.31 -16.72 11.49
N GLY A 65 20.85 -17.06 12.68
CA GLY A 65 19.92 -18.14 12.92
C GLY A 65 20.50 -19.57 12.86
N ASN A 66 21.83 -19.73 12.67
CA ASN A 66 22.47 -21.04 12.61
C ASN A 66 22.52 -21.75 13.97
N VAL A 67 22.46 -21.00 15.05
CA VAL A 67 22.47 -21.53 16.41
C VAL A 67 21.52 -20.78 17.33
N TYR A 68 20.97 -21.45 18.33
CA TYR A 68 20.18 -20.84 19.39
C TYR A 68 20.78 -21.10 20.78
N VAL A 69 20.36 -20.32 21.77
CA VAL A 69 20.89 -20.39 23.15
C VAL A 69 19.80 -20.96 24.06
N LYS A 70 20.18 -22.02 24.84
CA LYS A 70 19.39 -22.42 26.00
C LYS A 70 20.01 -21.79 27.26
N ASP A 71 19.18 -21.07 28.01
CA ASP A 71 19.61 -20.31 29.20
C ASP A 71 20.40 -21.22 30.17
N LYS A 72 21.57 -20.74 30.62
CA LYS A 72 22.53 -21.47 31.47
C LYS A 72 23.09 -22.80 30.92
N SER A 73 22.76 -23.17 29.67
CA SER A 73 23.18 -24.44 29.07
C SER A 73 24.17 -24.30 27.92
N GLY A 74 24.08 -23.26 27.09
CA GLY A 74 25.03 -22.98 26.01
C GLY A 74 24.37 -22.86 24.64
N TYR A 75 25.19 -22.99 23.58
CA TYR A 75 24.77 -22.87 22.18
C TYR A 75 24.41 -24.23 21.59
N TYR A 76 23.38 -24.25 20.75
CA TYR A 76 22.82 -25.45 20.09
C TYR A 76 22.61 -25.19 18.62
N VAL A 77 22.79 -26.19 17.76
CA VAL A 77 22.53 -26.08 16.32
C VAL A 77 21.05 -25.86 16.10
N SER A 78 20.72 -24.84 15.32
CA SER A 78 19.34 -24.62 14.85
C SER A 78 18.95 -25.70 13.83
N PRO A 79 17.69 -26.09 13.71
CA PRO A 79 17.23 -26.98 12.64
C PRO A 79 17.55 -26.37 11.26
N ALA A 80 17.80 -27.21 10.26
CA ALA A 80 18.31 -26.84 8.93
C ALA A 80 17.33 -26.02 8.07
N ASP A 81 16.15 -25.75 8.55
CA ASP A 81 15.19 -24.80 7.96
C ASP A 81 14.70 -23.81 9.03
N PRO A 82 15.50 -22.81 9.37
CA PRO A 82 15.01 -21.73 10.17
C PRO A 82 14.41 -20.66 9.24
N SER A 83 13.21 -20.86 8.76
CA SER A 83 12.33 -19.70 8.64
C SER A 83 12.25 -19.12 10.04
N PRO A 84 12.77 -17.92 10.34
CA PRO A 84 12.74 -17.34 11.70
C PRO A 84 11.32 -17.02 12.19
N VAL A 85 10.33 -17.62 11.58
CA VAL A 85 8.89 -17.43 11.79
C VAL A 85 8.17 -18.74 12.14
N ALA A 86 8.83 -19.93 12.09
CA ALA A 86 8.15 -21.21 12.27
C ALA A 86 7.57 -21.42 13.70
N ASP A 87 8.20 -20.89 14.74
CA ASP A 87 7.69 -21.03 16.12
C ASP A 87 6.53 -20.06 16.46
N GLN A 88 6.25 -19.07 15.59
CA GLN A 88 5.08 -18.21 15.70
C GLN A 88 3.98 -18.57 14.70
N ALA A 89 4.25 -19.47 13.75
CA ALA A 89 3.31 -19.85 12.69
C ALA A 89 2.22 -20.81 13.17
N ASP A 90 2.38 -21.47 14.31
CA ASP A 90 1.37 -22.37 14.90
C ASP A 90 0.26 -21.65 15.68
N ASP A 91 0.39 -20.34 15.91
CA ASP A 91 -0.74 -19.53 16.38
C ASP A 91 -1.58 -19.09 15.16
N PRO A 92 -2.82 -19.60 15.02
CA PRO A 92 -3.71 -19.21 13.92
C PRO A 92 -3.94 -17.69 13.84
N ALA A 93 -3.77 -16.99 14.96
CA ALA A 93 -3.87 -15.53 15.00
C ALA A 93 -2.63 -14.87 14.36
N VAL A 94 -1.44 -15.44 14.51
CA VAL A 94 -0.18 -14.91 13.94
C VAL A 94 -0.03 -15.30 12.48
N SER A 95 -0.35 -16.55 12.10
CA SER A 95 -0.28 -16.99 10.71
C SER A 95 -1.23 -16.22 9.79
N ALA A 96 -2.41 -15.84 10.28
CA ALA A 96 -3.35 -14.99 9.55
C ALA A 96 -2.81 -13.57 9.27
N TRP A 97 -1.77 -13.13 9.99
CA TRP A 97 -1.12 -11.81 9.80
C TRP A 97 0.05 -11.86 8.80
N LEU A 98 0.55 -13.04 8.49
CA LEU A 98 1.78 -13.26 7.71
C LEU A 98 1.51 -13.59 6.23
N HIS A 99 0.36 -13.22 5.67
CA HIS A 99 0.16 -13.35 4.22
C HIS A 99 1.21 -12.52 3.47
N TRP A 100 2.12 -13.26 2.81
CA TRP A 100 3.29 -12.73 2.10
C TRP A 100 2.93 -11.82 0.92
N ASP A 101 1.69 -11.86 0.46
CA ASP A 101 1.19 -11.18 -0.74
C ASP A 101 0.50 -9.84 -0.46
N SER A 102 0.68 -9.26 0.74
CA SER A 102 0.06 -7.97 1.02
C SER A 102 0.73 -6.84 0.24
N LEU A 103 -0.06 -5.90 -0.27
CA LEU A 103 0.44 -4.70 -0.96
C LEU A 103 1.47 -3.94 -0.13
N ALA A 104 1.26 -3.84 1.19
CA ALA A 104 2.15 -3.14 2.10
C ALA A 104 3.55 -3.74 2.09
N ARG A 105 3.67 -5.07 2.06
CA ARG A 105 4.95 -5.75 2.00
C ARG A 105 5.67 -5.53 0.67
N VAL A 106 4.97 -5.70 -0.46
CA VAL A 106 5.59 -5.44 -1.77
C VAL A 106 6.05 -3.99 -1.88
N GLN A 107 5.31 -3.04 -1.31
CA GLN A 107 5.70 -1.63 -1.29
C GLN A 107 6.84 -1.31 -0.32
N SER A 108 7.12 -2.16 0.66
CA SER A 108 8.26 -2.01 1.56
C SER A 108 9.58 -2.53 0.97
N LEU A 109 9.55 -3.26 -0.15
CA LEU A 109 10.75 -3.68 -0.86
C LEU A 109 11.53 -2.46 -1.33
N GLU A 110 12.83 -2.44 -1.03
CA GLU A 110 13.74 -1.40 -1.51
C GLU A 110 14.39 -1.85 -2.81
N ALA A 111 14.27 -1.03 -3.85
CA ALA A 111 14.86 -1.27 -5.15
C ALA A 111 15.27 0.06 -5.79
N GLU A 112 16.28 0.04 -6.65
CA GLU A 112 16.73 1.21 -7.41
C GLU A 112 15.64 1.68 -8.39
N TYR A 113 14.96 0.72 -9.05
CA TYR A 113 13.87 0.96 -9.99
C TYR A 113 12.55 0.60 -9.35
N GLN A 114 11.90 1.60 -8.74
CA GLN A 114 10.80 1.42 -7.81
C GLN A 114 9.44 1.61 -8.47
N PHE A 115 8.92 0.58 -9.16
CA PHE A 115 7.59 0.61 -9.78
C PHE A 115 6.47 0.03 -8.87
N SER A 116 6.79 -0.40 -7.65
CA SER A 116 5.79 -0.92 -6.70
C SER A 116 5.07 0.18 -5.94
N LYS A 117 5.71 1.34 -5.70
CA LYS A 117 5.20 2.43 -4.87
C LYS A 117 4.26 3.35 -5.65
N SER A 118 2.96 3.25 -5.42
CA SER A 118 1.97 4.21 -5.92
C SER A 118 1.95 5.47 -5.05
N LEU A 119 3.10 6.13 -4.96
CA LEU A 119 3.34 7.39 -4.26
C LEU A 119 3.93 8.39 -5.25
N ILE A 120 3.80 9.66 -4.95
CA ILE A 120 4.47 10.72 -5.72
C ILE A 120 5.91 10.87 -5.23
N ASP A 121 6.84 11.01 -6.17
CA ASP A 121 8.22 11.35 -5.88
C ASP A 121 8.28 12.58 -4.95
N PRO A 122 8.94 12.47 -3.77
CA PRO A 122 9.06 13.59 -2.85
C PRO A 122 9.64 14.87 -3.46
N ALA A 123 10.45 14.76 -4.52
CA ALA A 123 11.02 15.91 -5.22
C ALA A 123 9.96 16.74 -5.98
N LEU A 124 8.83 16.12 -6.35
CA LEU A 124 7.70 16.78 -7.01
C LEU A 124 6.72 17.43 -6.03
N LEU A 125 6.84 17.16 -4.72
CA LEU A 125 5.93 17.67 -3.69
C LEU A 125 6.32 19.10 -3.25
N PRO A 126 5.41 19.89 -2.67
CA PRO A 126 5.63 21.29 -2.32
C PRO A 126 6.44 21.48 -1.03
N ASN A 127 7.46 20.66 -0.80
CA ASN A 127 8.21 20.56 0.47
C ASN A 127 8.78 21.89 0.97
N ARG A 128 9.20 22.77 0.07
CA ARG A 128 9.82 24.07 0.40
C ARG A 128 8.90 25.03 1.16
N TYR A 129 7.58 24.83 1.12
CA TYR A 129 6.63 25.77 1.73
C TYR A 129 6.27 25.41 3.17
N TRP A 130 6.49 24.16 3.61
CA TRP A 130 5.99 23.69 4.90
C TRP A 130 6.65 24.38 6.10
N GLY A 131 7.94 24.73 6.01
CA GLY A 131 8.66 25.40 7.09
C GLY A 131 8.14 26.83 7.38
N GLU A 132 7.81 27.60 6.34
CA GLU A 132 7.20 28.93 6.45
C GLU A 132 5.78 28.81 7.04
N LEU A 133 4.94 27.96 6.41
CA LEU A 133 3.55 27.77 6.85
C LEU A 133 3.43 27.28 8.29
N MET A 134 4.37 26.43 8.74
CA MET A 134 4.40 25.93 10.12
C MET A 134 4.70 27.05 11.11
N ARG A 135 5.68 27.91 10.84
CA ARG A 135 6.02 29.04 11.70
C ARG A 135 4.84 30.01 11.83
N ASP A 136 4.29 30.46 10.69
CA ASP A 136 3.16 31.37 10.66
C ASP A 136 1.96 30.79 11.41
N LEU A 137 1.73 29.49 11.28
CA LEU A 137 0.63 28.80 11.95
C LEU A 137 0.81 28.77 13.48
N LEU A 138 2.02 28.47 13.97
CA LEU A 138 2.31 28.40 15.40
C LEU A 138 2.32 29.80 16.04
N ASP A 139 2.78 30.82 15.32
CA ASP A 139 2.73 32.20 15.77
C ASP A 139 1.27 32.68 15.91
N GLN A 140 0.41 32.34 14.95
CA GLN A 140 -1.02 32.68 14.98
C GLN A 140 -1.81 31.90 16.03
N TYR A 141 -1.46 30.62 16.24
CA TYR A 141 -2.16 29.73 17.17
C TYR A 141 -1.19 29.09 18.20
N PRO A 142 -0.68 29.86 19.19
CA PRO A 142 0.34 29.40 20.13
C PRO A 142 -0.06 28.16 20.96
N ARG A 143 -1.38 27.90 21.09
CA ARG A 143 -1.92 26.75 21.85
C ARG A 143 -2.26 25.55 20.98
N LEU A 144 -1.97 25.58 19.68
CA LEU A 144 -2.38 24.58 18.70
C LEU A 144 -1.94 23.17 19.08
N LEU A 145 -0.68 23.03 19.52
CA LEU A 145 -0.12 21.73 19.91
C LEU A 145 -0.71 21.15 21.21
N GLY A 146 -1.31 22.00 22.05
CA GLY A 146 -2.00 21.58 23.28
C GLY A 146 -3.51 21.40 23.12
N THR A 147 -4.04 21.39 21.89
CA THR A 147 -5.48 21.35 21.61
C THR A 147 -5.84 20.16 20.75
N TYR A 148 -6.85 19.39 21.16
CA TYR A 148 -7.43 18.33 20.32
C TYR A 148 -8.35 18.92 19.25
N SER A 149 -8.42 18.26 18.11
CA SER A 149 -9.48 18.50 17.13
C SER A 149 -10.82 17.94 17.63
N THR A 150 -11.92 18.39 17.06
CA THR A 150 -13.19 17.65 17.20
C THR A 150 -13.08 16.30 16.48
N ILE A 151 -13.90 15.34 16.87
CA ILE A 151 -13.92 13.99 16.25
C ILE A 151 -14.17 14.11 14.74
N GLN A 152 -15.08 15.00 14.35
CA GLN A 152 -15.41 15.23 12.94
C GLN A 152 -14.29 15.95 12.16
N GLY A 153 -13.36 16.58 12.85
CA GLY A 153 -12.30 17.38 12.28
C GLY A 153 -12.54 18.89 12.40
N ASP A 154 -11.50 19.65 12.07
CA ASP A 154 -11.50 21.11 12.17
C ASP A 154 -12.59 21.75 11.31
N VAL A 155 -13.41 22.60 11.92
CA VAL A 155 -14.58 23.20 11.25
C VAL A 155 -14.15 24.09 10.06
N GLU A 156 -13.03 24.82 10.19
CA GLU A 156 -12.54 25.67 9.10
C GLU A 156 -12.10 24.83 7.91
N LEU A 157 -11.43 23.68 8.15
CA LEU A 157 -11.04 22.77 7.09
C LEU A 157 -12.27 22.15 6.41
N ARG A 158 -13.23 21.67 7.18
CA ARG A 158 -14.47 21.09 6.64
C ARG A 158 -15.24 22.09 5.78
N SER A 159 -15.36 23.34 6.26
CA SER A 159 -16.01 24.44 5.53
C SER A 159 -15.25 24.80 4.25
N ALA A 160 -13.91 24.83 4.29
CA ALA A 160 -13.09 25.13 3.11
C ALA A 160 -13.21 24.01 2.04
N LEU A 161 -13.21 22.74 2.45
CA LEU A 161 -13.43 21.62 1.54
C LEU A 161 -14.83 21.64 0.93
N ALA A 162 -15.87 21.83 1.74
CA ALA A 162 -17.25 21.92 1.26
C ALA A 162 -17.44 23.07 0.27
N SER A 163 -16.88 24.26 0.58
CA SER A 163 -16.92 25.42 -0.32
C SER A 163 -16.16 25.16 -1.62
N HIS A 164 -14.99 24.54 -1.57
CA HIS A 164 -14.20 24.21 -2.76
C HIS A 164 -14.97 23.24 -3.68
N LEU A 165 -15.51 22.16 -3.13
CA LEU A 165 -16.27 21.17 -3.87
C LEU A 165 -17.52 21.79 -4.52
N THR A 166 -18.26 22.58 -3.77
CA THR A 166 -19.46 23.25 -4.28
C THR A 166 -19.15 24.27 -5.39
N LEU A 167 -18.15 25.13 -5.19
CA LEU A 167 -17.86 26.21 -6.12
C LEU A 167 -17.04 25.78 -7.34
N LYS A 168 -16.14 24.82 -7.18
CA LYS A 168 -15.20 24.41 -8.23
C LYS A 168 -15.58 23.12 -8.94
N GLU A 169 -16.28 22.24 -8.25
CA GLU A 169 -16.62 20.91 -8.78
C GLU A 169 -18.13 20.68 -8.95
N ARG A 170 -18.96 21.68 -8.57
CA ARG A 170 -20.42 21.60 -8.57
C ARG A 170 -20.95 20.42 -7.75
N PHE A 171 -20.26 20.11 -6.70
CA PHE A 171 -20.52 19.05 -5.78
C PHE A 171 -21.11 19.64 -4.49
N TYR A 172 -22.45 19.73 -4.43
CA TYR A 172 -23.14 20.40 -3.33
C TYR A 172 -23.08 19.57 -2.04
N ILE A 173 -22.36 20.10 -1.06
CA ILE A 173 -22.15 19.49 0.26
C ILE A 173 -21.94 20.59 1.33
N SER A 174 -22.42 20.31 2.54
CA SER A 174 -22.20 21.17 3.71
C SER A 174 -21.02 20.69 4.56
N ALA A 175 -20.51 21.54 5.43
CA ALA A 175 -19.42 21.19 6.35
C ALA A 175 -19.82 20.07 7.35
N GLU A 176 -21.10 19.94 7.65
CA GLU A 176 -21.66 18.90 8.54
C GLU A 176 -21.62 17.51 7.88
N GLU A 177 -21.56 17.45 6.57
CA GLU A 177 -21.49 16.22 5.78
C GLU A 177 -20.03 15.76 5.52
N VAL A 178 -19.04 16.47 6.06
CA VAL A 178 -17.62 16.17 5.90
C VAL A 178 -17.02 15.66 7.21
N LEU A 179 -16.37 14.50 7.20
CA LEU A 179 -15.58 13.93 8.30
C LEU A 179 -14.11 13.83 7.87
N ILE A 180 -13.20 14.50 8.58
CA ILE A 180 -11.77 14.43 8.29
C ILE A 180 -11.18 13.14 8.87
N THR A 181 -10.34 12.46 8.09
CA THR A 181 -9.69 11.21 8.46
C THR A 181 -8.18 11.27 8.24
N THR A 182 -7.46 10.36 8.92
CA THR A 182 -6.00 10.20 8.79
C THR A 182 -5.65 9.36 7.55
N GLY A 183 -6.09 9.82 6.38
CA GLY A 183 -5.94 9.15 5.08
C GLY A 183 -7.11 8.21 4.73
N ALA A 184 -7.14 7.76 3.46
CA ALA A 184 -8.22 6.94 2.92
C ALA A 184 -8.36 5.58 3.61
N GLN A 185 -7.27 4.93 4.03
CA GLN A 185 -7.35 3.65 4.74
C GLN A 185 -8.16 3.75 6.04
N GLN A 186 -7.96 4.82 6.83
CA GLN A 186 -8.80 5.05 8.00
C GLN A 186 -10.25 5.29 7.58
N ALA A 187 -10.50 6.02 6.50
CA ALA A 187 -11.86 6.24 6.01
C ALA A 187 -12.57 4.92 5.67
N ILE A 188 -11.88 4.01 4.96
CA ILE A 188 -12.41 2.67 4.63
C ILE A 188 -12.68 1.86 5.91
N ASP A 189 -11.75 1.86 6.87
CA ASP A 189 -11.89 1.14 8.15
C ASP A 189 -13.09 1.65 8.96
N LEU A 190 -13.23 2.98 9.09
CA LEU A 190 -14.37 3.60 9.79
C LEU A 190 -15.71 3.25 9.14
N ILE A 191 -15.78 3.28 7.81
CA ILE A 191 -16.97 2.89 7.05
C ILE A 191 -17.27 1.41 7.26
N SER A 192 -16.26 0.56 7.14
CA SER A 192 -16.38 -0.88 7.36
C SER A 192 -16.97 -1.19 8.75
N ARG A 193 -16.40 -0.63 9.81
CA ARG A 193 -16.89 -0.81 11.19
C ARG A 193 -18.28 -0.22 11.43
N SER A 194 -18.65 0.84 10.71
CA SER A 194 -19.95 1.50 10.89
C SER A 194 -21.08 0.79 10.18
N LEU A 195 -20.83 0.21 9.00
CA LEU A 195 -21.86 -0.31 8.12
C LEU A 195 -21.90 -1.83 8.01
N VAL A 196 -20.76 -2.52 8.26
CA VAL A 196 -20.61 -3.96 8.00
C VAL A 196 -20.56 -4.73 9.30
N ARG A 197 -21.32 -5.83 9.37
CA ARG A 197 -21.32 -6.80 10.45
C ARG A 197 -20.68 -8.11 10.01
N PRO A 198 -20.15 -8.93 10.91
CA PRO A 198 -19.68 -10.26 10.56
C PRO A 198 -20.74 -11.07 9.81
N GLY A 199 -20.38 -11.63 8.66
CA GLY A 199 -21.27 -12.37 7.77
C GLY A 199 -21.97 -11.56 6.70
N ASP A 200 -21.98 -10.21 6.76
CA ASP A 200 -22.49 -9.37 5.68
C ASP A 200 -21.68 -9.58 4.40
N ARG A 201 -22.34 -9.46 3.25
CA ARG A 201 -21.67 -9.48 1.94
C ARG A 201 -21.22 -8.07 1.56
N VAL A 202 -20.01 -7.99 1.03
CA VAL A 202 -19.45 -6.77 0.45
C VAL A 202 -19.08 -7.06 -1.00
N LEU A 203 -19.71 -6.33 -1.92
CA LEU A 203 -19.38 -6.36 -3.35
C LEU A 203 -18.15 -5.49 -3.58
N MET A 204 -17.23 -5.98 -4.38
CA MET A 204 -15.98 -5.28 -4.75
C MET A 204 -15.69 -5.47 -6.23
N GLU A 205 -14.91 -4.56 -6.80
CA GLU A 205 -14.32 -4.70 -8.13
C GLU A 205 -13.33 -5.87 -8.17
N ARG A 206 -13.10 -6.44 -9.33
CA ARG A 206 -12.03 -7.38 -9.61
C ARG A 206 -11.30 -7.00 -10.91
N PRO A 207 -10.01 -6.61 -10.85
CA PRO A 207 -9.21 -6.44 -9.63
C PRO A 207 -9.60 -5.22 -8.80
N THR A 208 -9.15 -5.16 -7.53
CA THR A 208 -9.43 -4.05 -6.62
C THR A 208 -8.26 -3.74 -5.68
N TYR A 209 -8.39 -2.67 -4.90
CA TYR A 209 -7.38 -2.25 -3.93
C TYR A 209 -7.23 -3.27 -2.78
N GLY A 210 -6.11 -3.99 -2.73
CA GLY A 210 -5.86 -5.08 -1.78
C GLY A 210 -6.12 -4.74 -0.31
N PRO A 211 -5.63 -3.60 0.23
CA PRO A 211 -5.90 -3.23 1.61
C PRO A 211 -7.39 -3.03 1.95
N ALA A 212 -8.22 -2.62 1.00
CA ALA A 212 -9.67 -2.55 1.23
C ALA A 212 -10.26 -3.96 1.39
N MET A 213 -9.84 -4.93 0.57
CA MET A 213 -10.25 -6.33 0.76
C MET A 213 -9.91 -6.85 2.16
N GLU A 214 -8.70 -6.57 2.63
CA GLU A 214 -8.25 -6.98 3.97
C GLU A 214 -9.06 -6.33 5.09
N ILE A 215 -9.35 -5.03 4.98
CA ILE A 215 -10.16 -4.29 5.96
C ILE A 215 -11.54 -4.94 6.08
N PHE A 216 -12.23 -5.18 4.96
CA PHE A 216 -13.55 -5.79 4.99
C PHE A 216 -13.53 -7.24 5.46
N ARG A 217 -12.52 -8.04 5.06
CA ARG A 217 -12.34 -9.42 5.57
C ARG A 217 -12.14 -9.45 7.09
N LYS A 218 -11.31 -8.56 7.63
CA LYS A 218 -11.06 -8.45 9.08
C LYS A 218 -12.30 -8.03 9.86
N GLN A 219 -13.22 -7.29 9.23
CA GLN A 219 -14.54 -7.00 9.81
C GLN A 219 -15.48 -8.21 9.79
N GLY A 220 -15.08 -9.34 9.19
CA GLY A 220 -15.87 -10.56 9.06
C GLY A 220 -16.80 -10.57 7.86
N ALA A 221 -16.61 -9.68 6.89
CA ALA A 221 -17.39 -9.65 5.65
C ALA A 221 -17.08 -10.83 4.73
N ARG A 222 -18.09 -11.26 3.98
CA ARG A 222 -17.95 -12.16 2.83
C ARG A 222 -17.82 -11.33 1.56
N LEU A 223 -16.64 -11.40 0.91
CA LEU A 223 -16.40 -10.65 -0.31
C LEU A 223 -17.00 -11.38 -1.50
N ILE A 224 -17.71 -10.63 -2.35
CA ILE A 224 -18.17 -11.03 -3.66
C ILE A 224 -17.65 -10.01 -4.69
N PHE A 225 -17.47 -10.43 -5.93
CA PHE A 225 -16.75 -9.63 -6.91
C PHE A 225 -17.54 -9.45 -8.19
N THR A 226 -17.32 -8.27 -8.83
CA THR A 226 -17.74 -7.98 -10.20
C THR A 226 -16.50 -7.57 -11.00
N ASP A 227 -16.42 -8.03 -12.26
CA ASP A 227 -15.29 -7.69 -13.11
C ASP A 227 -15.38 -6.22 -13.57
N ILE A 228 -14.22 -5.58 -13.68
CA ILE A 228 -14.10 -4.26 -14.29
C ILE A 228 -13.46 -4.40 -15.67
N HIS A 229 -14.06 -3.74 -16.65
CA HIS A 229 -13.66 -3.77 -18.06
C HIS A 229 -13.25 -2.36 -18.52
N PRO A 230 -12.53 -2.22 -19.64
CA PRO A 230 -12.20 -0.90 -20.21
C PRO A 230 -13.43 0.00 -20.46
N ALA A 231 -14.60 -0.59 -20.73
CA ALA A 231 -15.87 0.12 -20.89
C ALA A 231 -16.62 0.38 -19.56
N GLY A 232 -16.03 0.04 -18.42
CA GLY A 232 -16.65 0.16 -17.11
C GLY A 232 -17.21 -1.17 -16.59
N TYR A 233 -18.33 -1.11 -15.88
CA TYR A 233 -18.98 -2.28 -15.29
C TYR A 233 -20.01 -2.93 -16.23
N ASP A 234 -20.26 -4.21 -16.01
CA ASP A 234 -21.49 -4.87 -16.43
C ASP A 234 -22.57 -4.58 -15.39
N LEU A 235 -23.44 -3.60 -15.70
CA LEU A 235 -24.50 -3.17 -14.78
C LEU A 235 -25.59 -4.23 -14.60
N GLU A 236 -25.83 -5.09 -15.59
CA GLU A 236 -26.80 -6.21 -15.47
C GLU A 236 -26.27 -7.24 -14.48
N GLN A 237 -24.97 -7.54 -14.52
CA GLN A 237 -24.32 -8.40 -13.54
C GLN A 237 -24.38 -7.79 -12.13
N ILE A 238 -24.10 -6.49 -12.00
CA ILE A 238 -24.16 -5.78 -10.70
C ILE A 238 -25.59 -5.83 -10.15
N GLU A 239 -26.59 -5.54 -10.96
CA GLU A 239 -28.00 -5.63 -10.55
C GLU A 239 -28.36 -7.04 -10.10
N HIS A 240 -27.97 -8.06 -10.87
CA HIS A 240 -28.17 -9.46 -10.50
C HIS A 240 -27.53 -9.80 -9.14
N LEU A 241 -26.27 -9.39 -8.91
CA LEU A 241 -25.58 -9.58 -7.65
C LEU A 241 -26.26 -8.84 -6.49
N MET A 242 -26.70 -7.61 -6.70
CA MET A 242 -27.43 -6.85 -5.67
C MET A 242 -28.75 -7.52 -5.30
N LYS A 243 -29.47 -8.08 -6.28
CA LYS A 243 -30.73 -8.78 -6.07
C LYS A 243 -30.57 -10.12 -5.36
N THR A 244 -29.60 -10.94 -5.79
CA THR A 244 -29.42 -12.34 -5.31
C THR A 244 -28.57 -12.42 -4.06
N GLU A 245 -27.44 -11.70 -4.03
CA GLU A 245 -26.47 -11.73 -2.95
C GLU A 245 -26.75 -10.68 -1.86
N LYS A 246 -27.53 -9.64 -2.18
CA LYS A 246 -27.93 -8.56 -1.28
C LYS A 246 -26.74 -7.99 -0.49
N PRO A 247 -25.68 -7.49 -1.19
CA PRO A 247 -24.53 -6.95 -0.51
C PRO A 247 -24.91 -5.74 0.35
N ARG A 248 -24.34 -5.64 1.53
CA ARG A 248 -24.51 -4.49 2.41
C ARG A 248 -23.83 -3.25 1.86
N VAL A 249 -22.65 -3.45 1.25
CA VAL A 249 -21.79 -2.41 0.68
C VAL A 249 -21.29 -2.85 -0.69
N PHE A 250 -21.18 -1.91 -1.61
CA PHE A 250 -20.37 -2.02 -2.82
C PHE A 250 -19.21 -1.01 -2.71
N TYR A 251 -17.98 -1.54 -2.49
CA TYR A 251 -16.77 -0.74 -2.49
C TYR A 251 -16.17 -0.68 -3.90
N MET A 252 -15.84 0.54 -4.36
CA MET A 252 -15.33 0.78 -5.70
C MET A 252 -14.36 1.96 -5.76
N THR A 253 -13.50 1.96 -6.79
CA THR A 253 -12.57 3.04 -7.14
C THR A 253 -12.82 3.52 -8.57
N PRO A 254 -13.94 4.24 -8.83
CA PRO A 254 -14.43 4.48 -10.18
C PRO A 254 -13.62 5.51 -10.98
N THR A 255 -12.67 6.19 -10.34
CA THR A 255 -11.80 7.20 -10.96
C THR A 255 -10.36 6.75 -10.92
N PHE A 256 -9.73 6.57 -12.09
CA PHE A 256 -8.36 6.06 -12.21
C PHE A 256 -8.16 4.82 -11.33
N GLN A 257 -9.02 3.84 -11.55
CA GLN A 257 -9.14 2.63 -10.74
C GLN A 257 -7.78 2.01 -10.40
N ASN A 258 -7.60 1.63 -9.16
CA ASN A 258 -6.37 0.97 -8.72
C ASN A 258 -6.61 -0.55 -8.62
N PRO A 259 -5.99 -1.36 -9.52
CA PRO A 259 -4.76 -1.07 -10.25
C PRO A 259 -4.91 -0.65 -11.73
N THR A 260 -6.10 -0.73 -12.34
CA THR A 260 -6.28 -0.74 -13.81
C THR A 260 -6.14 0.61 -14.50
N GLY A 261 -6.31 1.73 -13.78
CA GLY A 261 -6.34 3.07 -14.36
C GLY A 261 -7.64 3.44 -15.09
N ILE A 262 -8.64 2.56 -15.11
CA ILE A 262 -9.91 2.75 -15.80
C ILE A 262 -10.76 3.84 -15.10
N ASN A 263 -11.47 4.62 -15.90
CA ASN A 263 -12.53 5.53 -15.45
C ASN A 263 -13.90 4.93 -15.76
N ILE A 264 -14.77 4.87 -14.78
CA ILE A 264 -16.16 4.47 -15.00
C ILE A 264 -16.92 5.59 -15.73
N PRO A 265 -17.63 5.29 -16.84
CA PRO A 265 -18.35 6.27 -17.62
C PRO A 265 -19.45 6.98 -16.82
N THR A 266 -19.72 8.24 -17.18
CA THR A 266 -20.73 9.09 -16.52
C THR A 266 -22.12 8.43 -16.45
N GLU A 267 -22.55 7.75 -17.50
CA GLU A 267 -23.88 7.13 -17.52
C GLU A 267 -24.00 5.98 -16.52
N GLN A 268 -22.94 5.19 -16.35
CA GLN A 268 -22.91 4.15 -15.31
C GLN A 268 -22.86 4.74 -13.90
N ARG A 269 -22.13 5.87 -13.72
CA ARG A 269 -22.10 6.59 -12.43
C ARG A 269 -23.46 7.12 -12.02
N LYS A 270 -24.33 7.48 -12.95
CA LYS A 270 -25.72 7.91 -12.68
C LYS A 270 -26.62 6.74 -12.28
N GLN A 271 -26.46 5.58 -12.91
CA GLN A 271 -27.31 4.42 -12.66
C GLN A 271 -26.99 3.70 -11.35
N LEU A 272 -25.73 3.73 -10.90
CA LEU A 272 -25.32 3.04 -9.67
C LEU A 272 -26.08 3.47 -8.41
N PRO A 273 -26.32 4.78 -8.12
CA PRO A 273 -27.15 5.19 -6.98
C PRO A 273 -28.58 4.68 -7.05
N GLU A 274 -29.17 4.61 -8.24
CA GLU A 274 -30.53 4.10 -8.45
C GLU A 274 -30.61 2.60 -8.09
N LEU A 275 -29.63 1.81 -8.55
CA LEU A 275 -29.53 0.40 -8.18
C LEU A 275 -29.28 0.23 -6.67
N ALA A 276 -28.42 1.06 -6.10
CA ALA A 276 -28.11 1.03 -4.66
C ALA A 276 -29.35 1.31 -3.80
N GLU A 277 -30.16 2.30 -4.18
CA GLU A 277 -31.44 2.59 -3.53
C GLU A 277 -32.42 1.42 -3.68
N GLN A 278 -32.61 0.92 -4.90
CA GLN A 278 -33.55 -0.15 -5.20
C GLN A 278 -33.29 -1.42 -4.39
N TYR A 279 -32.00 -1.77 -4.18
CA TYR A 279 -31.62 -3.01 -3.50
C TYR A 279 -31.11 -2.80 -2.06
N GLY A 280 -31.13 -1.57 -1.54
CA GLY A 280 -30.70 -1.24 -0.17
C GLY A 280 -29.20 -1.46 0.08
N CYS A 281 -28.38 -1.35 -0.98
CA CYS A 281 -26.91 -1.43 -0.91
C CYS A 281 -26.32 -0.04 -0.68
N PHE A 282 -25.23 0.07 0.10
CA PHE A 282 -24.49 1.32 0.23
C PHE A 282 -23.28 1.31 -0.73
N LEU A 283 -23.06 2.41 -1.43
CA LEU A 283 -21.91 2.61 -2.28
C LEU A 283 -20.79 3.28 -1.48
N VAL A 284 -19.59 2.74 -1.55
CA VAL A 284 -18.36 3.35 -0.99
C VAL A 284 -17.46 3.66 -2.16
N GLU A 285 -17.42 4.93 -2.54
CA GLU A 285 -16.61 5.45 -3.62
C GLU A 285 -15.29 5.97 -3.07
N ASP A 286 -14.17 5.26 -3.32
CA ASP A 286 -12.84 5.66 -2.91
C ASP A 286 -12.10 6.38 -4.05
N ASP A 287 -11.76 7.65 -3.81
CA ASP A 287 -11.11 8.52 -4.77
C ASP A 287 -9.83 9.13 -4.19
N SER A 288 -8.73 8.48 -4.47
CA SER A 288 -7.41 8.87 -3.95
C SER A 288 -6.58 9.69 -4.94
N THR A 289 -7.01 9.84 -6.19
CA THR A 289 -6.18 10.45 -7.25
C THR A 289 -6.96 11.34 -8.22
N TYR A 290 -8.16 11.78 -7.88
CA TYR A 290 -9.03 12.63 -8.72
C TYR A 290 -8.34 13.82 -9.36
N ASP A 291 -7.45 14.48 -8.62
CA ASP A 291 -6.74 15.67 -9.08
C ASP A 291 -5.55 15.36 -10.00
N ILE A 292 -5.21 14.08 -10.23
CA ILE A 292 -4.10 13.66 -11.08
C ILE A 292 -4.62 13.16 -12.43
N TYR A 293 -5.20 14.01 -13.20
CA TYR A 293 -5.63 13.77 -14.58
C TYR A 293 -4.66 14.42 -15.58
N PHE A 294 -4.58 13.87 -16.79
CA PHE A 294 -3.62 14.35 -17.80
C PHE A 294 -4.20 15.39 -18.75
N LYS A 295 -5.25 15.07 -19.47
CA LYS A 295 -5.87 15.97 -20.45
C LYS A 295 -7.16 16.58 -19.91
N GLU A 296 -8.11 15.72 -19.56
CA GLU A 296 -9.44 16.11 -19.16
C GLU A 296 -9.71 15.70 -17.72
N LYS A 297 -10.55 16.46 -17.03
CA LYS A 297 -11.05 16.06 -15.71
C LYS A 297 -11.82 14.75 -15.84
N PRO A 298 -11.67 13.84 -14.85
CA PRO A 298 -12.49 12.65 -14.81
C PRO A 298 -13.98 13.00 -14.63
N PRO A 299 -14.88 12.06 -14.92
CA PRO A 299 -16.30 12.24 -14.63
C PRO A 299 -16.55 12.64 -13.17
N ALA A 300 -17.65 13.35 -12.93
CA ALA A 300 -18.03 13.73 -11.57
C ALA A 300 -18.22 12.47 -10.69
N PRO A 301 -17.92 12.55 -9.38
CA PRO A 301 -18.12 11.43 -8.46
C PRO A 301 -19.55 10.90 -8.47
N ILE A 302 -19.73 9.61 -8.22
CA ILE A 302 -21.03 8.94 -8.10
C ILE A 302 -21.92 9.64 -7.06
N PHE A 303 -21.30 10.08 -5.96
CA PHE A 303 -21.98 10.83 -4.91
C PHE A 303 -22.74 12.06 -5.42
N THR A 304 -22.31 12.70 -6.52
CA THR A 304 -22.97 13.88 -7.08
C THR A 304 -24.34 13.56 -7.71
N TYR A 305 -24.57 12.31 -8.07
CA TYR A 305 -25.81 11.82 -8.68
C TYR A 305 -26.73 11.17 -7.63
N ASP A 306 -26.25 10.94 -6.41
CA ASP A 306 -27.01 10.30 -5.35
C ASP A 306 -27.94 11.29 -4.64
N THR A 307 -29.24 11.18 -4.93
CA THR A 307 -30.30 11.98 -4.31
C THR A 307 -30.86 11.37 -3.03
N THR A 308 -30.64 10.08 -2.78
CA THR A 308 -31.24 9.32 -1.68
C THR A 308 -30.28 9.05 -0.53
N GLY A 309 -29.01 9.31 -0.75
CA GLY A 309 -27.96 9.23 0.28
C GLY A 309 -27.48 7.80 0.53
N HIS A 310 -27.36 6.97 -0.50
CA HIS A 310 -26.79 5.63 -0.39
C HIS A 310 -25.27 5.60 -0.63
N THR A 311 -24.67 6.71 -1.04
CA THR A 311 -23.24 6.82 -1.36
C THR A 311 -22.45 7.50 -0.24
N LEU A 312 -21.31 6.91 0.15
CA LEU A 312 -20.27 7.52 0.95
C LEU A 312 -19.05 7.72 0.04
N TYR A 313 -18.57 8.97 -0.05
CA TYR A 313 -17.47 9.35 -0.91
C TYR A 313 -16.22 9.64 -0.09
N ILE A 314 -15.11 8.98 -0.42
CA ILE A 314 -13.80 9.18 0.19
C ILE A 314 -12.94 9.99 -0.77
N ARG A 315 -12.49 11.19 -0.35
CA ARG A 315 -11.51 11.99 -1.08
C ARG A 315 -10.21 12.07 -0.32
N SER A 316 -9.13 11.58 -0.91
CA SER A 316 -7.80 11.67 -0.30
C SER A 316 -6.98 12.78 -0.95
N TYR A 317 -6.33 13.59 -0.09
CA TYR A 317 -5.40 14.65 -0.50
C TYR A 317 -3.95 14.28 -0.20
N SER A 318 -3.74 13.16 0.51
CA SER A 318 -2.43 12.78 1.04
C SER A 318 -1.39 12.59 -0.05
N LYS A 319 -1.71 11.86 -1.14
CA LYS A 319 -0.71 11.45 -2.13
C LYS A 319 -0.05 12.61 -2.87
N TYR A 320 -0.80 13.65 -3.20
CA TYR A 320 -0.37 14.70 -4.12
C TYR A 320 -0.14 16.07 -3.47
N VAL A 321 -0.41 16.20 -2.16
CA VAL A 321 -0.10 17.43 -1.43
C VAL A 321 1.03 17.19 -0.45
N ALA A 322 0.82 16.34 0.54
CA ALA A 322 1.78 16.01 1.57
C ALA A 322 1.41 14.66 2.19
N PRO A 323 2.02 13.56 1.76
CA PRO A 323 1.74 12.23 2.32
C PRO A 323 1.89 12.18 3.84
N GLY A 324 2.84 12.90 4.41
CA GLY A 324 3.10 12.97 5.85
C GLY A 324 2.00 13.64 6.67
N LEU A 325 1.18 14.52 6.07
CA LEU A 325 0.07 15.18 6.78
C LEU A 325 -1.14 14.24 6.99
N ARG A 326 -1.27 13.20 6.18
CA ARG A 326 -2.33 12.21 6.32
C ARG A 326 -3.74 12.81 6.32
N ILE A 327 -4.12 13.57 5.32
CA ILE A 327 -5.45 14.19 5.20
C ILE A 327 -6.29 13.51 4.12
N ALA A 328 -7.46 13.00 4.53
CA ALA A 328 -8.55 12.59 3.66
C ALA A 328 -9.88 13.00 4.31
N ALA A 329 -10.96 12.90 3.56
CA ALA A 329 -12.30 13.20 4.04
C ALA A 329 -13.30 12.14 3.57
N ILE A 330 -14.24 11.78 4.44
CA ILE A 330 -15.47 11.08 4.09
C ILE A 330 -16.55 12.13 3.90
N MET A 331 -17.22 12.09 2.77
CA MET A 331 -18.42 12.88 2.49
C MET A 331 -19.62 11.94 2.49
N CYS A 332 -20.61 12.23 3.31
CA CYS A 332 -21.79 11.40 3.44
C CYS A 332 -22.98 12.20 3.96
N ARG A 333 -24.19 11.70 3.75
CA ARG A 333 -25.39 12.34 4.30
C ARG A 333 -25.42 12.28 5.82
N PRO A 334 -26.08 13.25 6.50
CA PRO A 334 -26.02 13.41 7.97
C PRO A 334 -26.38 12.14 8.75
N ARG A 335 -27.22 11.26 8.20
CA ARG A 335 -27.64 10.02 8.86
C ARG A 335 -26.47 9.05 9.20
N PHE A 336 -25.36 9.12 8.47
CA PHE A 336 -24.18 8.28 8.72
C PHE A 336 -23.22 8.89 9.74
N MET A 337 -23.26 10.20 9.91
CA MET A 337 -22.26 10.94 10.69
C MET A 337 -22.16 10.47 12.16
N PRO A 338 -23.27 10.24 12.91
CA PRO A 338 -23.15 9.77 14.29
C PRO A 338 -22.44 8.43 14.42
N GLY A 339 -22.71 7.47 13.52
CA GLY A 339 -22.04 6.16 13.53
C GLY A 339 -20.54 6.27 13.21
N LEU A 340 -20.18 7.04 12.20
CA LEU A 340 -18.79 7.28 11.84
C LEU A 340 -18.00 8.00 12.92
N GLN A 341 -18.61 9.01 13.56
CA GLN A 341 -17.98 9.72 14.69
C GLN A 341 -17.78 8.82 15.91
N ALA A 342 -18.75 7.96 16.23
CA ALA A 342 -18.64 7.03 17.34
C ALA A 342 -17.46 6.06 17.14
N VAL A 343 -17.32 5.48 15.95
CA VAL A 343 -16.19 4.59 15.62
C VAL A 343 -14.87 5.35 15.61
N LYS A 344 -14.85 6.57 15.03
CA LYS A 344 -13.65 7.39 14.99
C LYS A 344 -13.18 7.84 16.37
N ALA A 345 -14.10 8.16 17.29
CA ALA A 345 -13.76 8.52 18.67
C ALA A 345 -12.97 7.39 19.36
N LEU A 346 -13.32 6.13 19.08
CA LEU A 346 -12.61 4.97 19.62
C LEU A 346 -11.29 4.67 18.86
N ALA A 347 -11.16 5.12 17.60
CA ALA A 347 -9.99 4.83 16.79
C ALA A 347 -8.82 5.78 17.05
N ASP A 348 -9.05 7.10 17.09
CA ASP A 348 -7.98 8.10 17.17
C ASP A 348 -8.34 9.36 17.99
N ASN A 349 -9.54 9.45 18.53
CA ASN A 349 -10.04 10.63 19.24
C ASN A 349 -9.93 11.94 18.43
N GLY A 350 -9.89 11.85 17.10
CA GLY A 350 -9.79 12.96 16.14
C GLY A 350 -8.45 13.08 15.45
N THR A 351 -8.48 13.47 14.18
CA THR A 351 -7.29 13.70 13.36
C THR A 351 -6.45 14.85 13.93
N PRO A 352 -5.10 14.77 13.96
CA PRO A 352 -4.25 15.81 14.52
C PRO A 352 -4.57 17.21 14.00
N LEU A 353 -4.88 18.16 14.90
CA LEU A 353 -5.32 19.51 14.55
C LEU A 353 -4.22 20.27 13.78
N LEU A 354 -2.96 20.11 14.16
CA LEU A 354 -1.83 20.73 13.48
C LEU A 354 -1.81 20.36 11.98
N ASN A 355 -1.97 19.08 11.65
CA ASN A 355 -1.95 18.59 10.28
C ASN A 355 -3.11 19.18 9.46
N GLN A 356 -4.29 19.27 10.07
CA GLN A 356 -5.47 19.87 9.45
C GLN A 356 -5.29 21.36 9.16
N LYS A 357 -4.80 22.14 10.13
CA LYS A 357 -4.56 23.58 9.98
C LYS A 357 -3.45 23.86 8.96
N LEU A 358 -2.38 23.06 8.97
CA LEU A 358 -1.28 23.21 8.03
C LEU A 358 -1.74 22.88 6.60
N PHE A 359 -2.51 21.81 6.43
CA PHE A 359 -3.11 21.48 5.15
C PHE A 359 -4.06 22.59 4.68
N LEU A 360 -4.94 23.09 5.54
CA LEU A 360 -5.88 24.16 5.22
C LEU A 360 -5.18 25.41 4.68
N ARG A 361 -4.09 25.84 5.33
CA ARG A 361 -3.30 27.00 4.89
C ARG A 361 -2.76 26.82 3.48
N TYR A 362 -2.21 25.64 3.20
CA TYR A 362 -1.71 25.33 1.86
C TYR A 362 -2.85 25.20 0.84
N PHE A 363 -3.93 24.50 1.19
CA PHE A 363 -5.09 24.27 0.33
C PHE A 363 -5.74 25.56 -0.15
N GLN A 364 -5.85 26.57 0.71
CA GLN A 364 -6.42 27.87 0.37
C GLN A 364 -5.45 28.80 -0.37
N SER A 365 -4.17 28.45 -0.44
CA SER A 365 -3.17 29.30 -1.09
C SER A 365 -3.19 29.15 -2.63
N PRO A 366 -2.80 30.18 -3.38
CA PRO A 366 -2.59 30.07 -4.84
C PRO A 366 -1.54 29.02 -5.22
N ARG A 367 -0.64 28.68 -4.27
CA ARG A 367 0.43 27.67 -4.44
C ARG A 367 -0.13 26.28 -4.71
N MET A 368 -1.29 25.93 -4.15
CA MET A 368 -1.96 24.64 -4.37
C MET A 368 -2.31 24.42 -5.84
N HIS A 369 -2.94 25.40 -6.48
CA HIS A 369 -3.31 25.30 -7.89
C HIS A 369 -2.09 25.19 -8.81
N GLN A 370 -1.07 26.03 -8.57
CA GLN A 370 0.17 25.99 -9.32
C GLN A 370 0.91 24.66 -9.15
N HIS A 371 0.90 24.12 -7.94
CA HIS A 371 1.50 22.81 -7.65
C HIS A 371 0.79 21.72 -8.43
N LEU A 372 -0.53 21.60 -8.37
CA LEU A 372 -1.29 20.58 -9.08
C LEU A 372 -1.07 20.63 -10.59
N SER A 373 -1.01 21.85 -11.18
CA SER A 373 -0.73 22.00 -12.61
C SER A 373 0.64 21.43 -12.99
N LYS A 374 1.69 21.79 -12.25
CA LYS A 374 3.06 21.31 -12.48
C LYS A 374 3.16 19.78 -12.24
N LEU A 375 2.51 19.31 -11.19
CA LEU A 375 2.52 17.89 -10.84
C LEU A 375 1.88 17.05 -11.93
N ARG A 376 0.72 17.44 -12.47
CA ARG A 376 0.07 16.74 -13.58
C ARG A 376 0.98 16.61 -14.78
N THR A 377 1.64 17.72 -15.18
CA THR A 377 2.60 17.70 -16.31
C THR A 377 3.75 16.74 -16.05
N ALA A 378 4.34 16.77 -14.85
CA ALA A 378 5.46 15.89 -14.50
C ALA A 378 5.04 14.40 -14.49
N ILE A 379 3.89 14.08 -13.88
CA ILE A 379 3.38 12.70 -13.83
C ILE A 379 2.96 12.20 -15.22
N GLN A 380 2.35 13.05 -16.02
CA GLN A 380 2.03 12.70 -17.42
C GLN A 380 3.30 12.39 -18.22
N LEU A 381 4.35 13.19 -18.09
CA LEU A 381 5.62 12.94 -18.77
C LEU A 381 6.23 11.58 -18.37
N ARG A 382 6.21 11.25 -17.10
CA ARG A 382 6.67 9.96 -16.59
C ARG A 382 5.83 8.79 -17.13
N MET A 383 4.51 8.97 -17.19
CA MET A 383 3.62 8.00 -17.81
C MET A 383 3.98 7.77 -19.29
N GLU A 384 4.18 8.86 -20.05
CA GLU A 384 4.55 8.78 -21.47
C GLU A 384 5.92 8.11 -21.71
N VAL A 385 6.87 8.28 -20.78
CA VAL A 385 8.15 7.57 -20.83
C VAL A 385 7.96 6.08 -20.62
N MET A 386 7.16 5.67 -19.62
CA MET A 386 6.85 4.25 -19.38
C MET A 386 6.06 3.64 -20.56
N GLU A 387 5.09 4.38 -21.10
CA GLU A 387 4.30 3.98 -22.27
C GLU A 387 5.19 3.66 -23.48
N LYS A 388 6.18 4.52 -23.77
CA LYS A 388 7.14 4.26 -24.88
C LYS A 388 7.89 2.95 -24.69
N CYS A 389 8.30 2.62 -23.48
CA CYS A 389 8.93 1.33 -23.21
C CYS A 389 7.97 0.16 -23.43
N LEU A 390 6.70 0.30 -22.99
CA LEU A 390 5.69 -0.74 -23.16
C LEU A 390 5.32 -0.96 -24.63
N GLN A 391 5.37 0.07 -25.49
CA GLN A 391 5.15 -0.04 -26.95
C GLN A 391 6.19 -0.92 -27.65
N GLU A 392 7.34 -1.16 -27.03
CA GLU A 392 8.39 -2.06 -27.55
C GLU A 392 8.17 -3.54 -27.12
N THR A 393 7.06 -3.83 -26.42
CA THR A 393 6.73 -5.15 -25.92
C THR A 393 5.47 -5.72 -26.59
N ASP A 394 5.25 -7.00 -26.43
CA ASP A 394 4.03 -7.73 -26.80
C ASP A 394 3.03 -7.81 -25.63
N TRP A 395 3.23 -7.00 -24.58
CA TRP A 395 2.37 -6.99 -23.39
C TRP A 395 1.04 -6.30 -23.70
N ASN A 396 -0.03 -6.79 -23.08
CA ASN A 396 -1.34 -6.16 -23.16
C ASN A 396 -1.48 -5.12 -22.04
N TRP A 397 -1.81 -3.89 -22.35
CA TRP A 397 -1.99 -2.81 -21.39
C TRP A 397 -2.93 -1.73 -21.90
N THR A 398 -3.51 -0.95 -20.99
CA THR A 398 -4.38 0.18 -21.33
C THR A 398 -3.73 1.48 -20.87
N ARG A 399 -3.74 2.49 -21.74
CA ARG A 399 -3.24 3.82 -21.40
C ARG A 399 -4.14 4.48 -20.37
N PRO A 400 -3.62 4.87 -19.19
CA PRO A 400 -4.43 5.59 -18.20
C PRO A 400 -4.60 7.06 -18.61
N GLU A 401 -5.76 7.63 -18.29
CA GLU A 401 -6.06 9.06 -18.49
C GLU A 401 -5.63 9.93 -17.32
N GLY A 402 -5.13 9.31 -16.26
CA GLY A 402 -4.68 9.92 -15.01
C GLY A 402 -4.22 8.87 -14.00
N GLY A 403 -4.16 9.25 -12.75
CA GLY A 403 -3.69 8.37 -11.68
C GLY A 403 -2.17 8.19 -11.69
N LEU A 404 -1.70 7.06 -11.15
CA LEU A 404 -0.28 6.84 -10.84
C LEU A 404 0.29 5.55 -11.41
N ASN A 405 -0.54 4.71 -12.06
CA ASN A 405 -0.19 3.34 -12.39
C ASN A 405 -0.60 2.96 -13.82
N ILE A 406 0.15 2.02 -14.40
CA ILE A 406 -0.26 1.23 -15.57
C ILE A 406 -0.50 -0.21 -15.10
N TRP A 407 -1.56 -0.82 -15.59
CA TRP A 407 -1.89 -2.22 -15.42
C TRP A 407 -1.54 -2.95 -16.71
N ALA A 408 -0.65 -3.92 -16.62
CA ALA A 408 -0.17 -4.66 -17.77
C ALA A 408 -0.33 -6.16 -17.57
N GLU A 409 -0.52 -6.89 -18.65
CA GLU A 409 -0.58 -8.34 -18.73
C GLU A 409 0.56 -8.87 -19.58
N LEU A 410 1.34 -9.78 -19.02
CA LEU A 410 2.48 -10.41 -19.64
C LEU A 410 2.05 -11.59 -20.54
N PRO A 411 2.91 -12.04 -21.46
CA PRO A 411 2.69 -13.24 -22.27
C PRO A 411 2.37 -14.48 -21.44
N GLU A 412 1.83 -15.50 -22.08
CA GLU A 412 1.52 -16.78 -21.44
C GLU A 412 2.78 -17.46 -20.89
N GLY A 413 2.63 -18.18 -19.79
CA GLY A 413 3.72 -18.90 -19.14
C GLY A 413 4.49 -18.11 -18.08
N ILE A 414 4.31 -16.80 -17.97
CA ILE A 414 5.02 -15.96 -17.00
C ILE A 414 4.17 -15.77 -15.73
N ASP A 415 4.73 -16.18 -14.60
CA ASP A 415 4.18 -15.91 -13.28
C ASP A 415 4.84 -14.67 -12.68
N THR A 416 4.04 -13.62 -12.40
CA THR A 416 4.55 -12.32 -11.91
C THR A 416 5.06 -12.36 -10.48
N GLY A 417 4.62 -13.30 -9.68
CA GLY A 417 5.16 -13.51 -8.33
C GLY A 417 6.61 -14.02 -8.40
N ARG A 418 6.86 -15.05 -9.22
CA ARG A 418 8.22 -15.58 -9.47
C ARG A 418 9.10 -14.53 -10.16
N LEU A 419 8.55 -13.82 -11.14
CA LEU A 419 9.25 -12.74 -11.83
C LEU A 419 9.71 -11.64 -10.86
N LEU A 420 8.88 -11.27 -9.87
CA LEU A 420 9.25 -10.27 -8.86
C LEU A 420 10.51 -10.68 -8.09
N HIS A 421 10.63 -11.96 -7.67
CA HIS A 421 11.82 -12.44 -6.98
C HIS A 421 13.09 -12.25 -7.83
N GLN A 422 13.05 -12.61 -9.11
CA GLN A 422 14.19 -12.41 -10.02
C GLN A 422 14.47 -10.92 -10.27
N CYS A 423 13.43 -10.11 -10.39
CA CYS A 423 13.56 -8.67 -10.58
C CYS A 423 14.22 -7.99 -9.37
N MET A 424 13.96 -8.47 -8.16
CA MET A 424 14.60 -7.95 -6.95
C MET A 424 16.12 -8.16 -6.94
N GLU A 425 16.62 -9.26 -7.49
CA GLU A 425 18.07 -9.49 -7.67
C GLU A 425 18.71 -8.44 -8.61
N HIS A 426 17.91 -7.84 -9.47
CA HIS A 426 18.29 -6.77 -10.40
C HIS A 426 17.79 -5.38 -9.97
N SER A 427 17.41 -5.22 -8.70
CA SER A 427 16.91 -3.98 -8.11
C SER A 427 15.70 -3.37 -8.82
N VAL A 428 14.79 -4.19 -9.34
CA VAL A 428 13.52 -3.78 -9.95
C VAL A 428 12.36 -4.29 -9.10
N ALA A 429 11.47 -3.40 -8.65
CA ALA A 429 10.28 -3.74 -7.88
C ALA A 429 8.99 -3.29 -8.59
N PHE A 430 8.01 -4.17 -8.67
CA PHE A 430 6.64 -3.91 -9.17
C PHE A 430 5.63 -4.63 -8.28
N VAL A 431 4.33 -4.49 -8.52
CA VAL A 431 3.31 -5.23 -7.75
C VAL A 431 2.68 -6.31 -8.60
N PRO A 432 2.81 -7.61 -8.23
CA PRO A 432 2.11 -8.71 -8.90
C PRO A 432 0.59 -8.55 -8.87
N GLY A 433 -0.07 -9.07 -9.89
CA GLY A 433 -1.52 -8.98 -10.04
C GLY A 433 -2.31 -9.69 -8.95
N THR A 434 -1.78 -10.77 -8.41
CA THR A 434 -2.37 -11.55 -7.32
C THR A 434 -2.68 -10.73 -6.06
N VAL A 435 -1.95 -9.62 -5.84
CA VAL A 435 -2.20 -8.68 -4.74
C VAL A 435 -3.56 -7.95 -4.87
N PHE A 436 -4.09 -7.84 -6.08
CA PHE A 436 -5.32 -7.10 -6.40
C PHE A 436 -6.50 -7.99 -6.77
N ASP A 437 -6.23 -9.26 -7.03
CA ASP A 437 -7.25 -10.21 -7.49
C ASP A 437 -7.12 -11.52 -6.69
N PRO A 438 -8.17 -11.93 -5.96
CA PRO A 438 -8.14 -13.16 -5.18
C PRO A 438 -8.21 -14.43 -6.05
N SER A 439 -8.49 -14.32 -7.35
CA SER A 439 -8.46 -15.43 -8.30
C SER A 439 -7.05 -15.59 -8.89
N GLU A 440 -6.21 -16.41 -8.27
CA GLU A 440 -4.80 -16.59 -8.62
C GLU A 440 -4.56 -16.89 -10.12
N ALA A 441 -5.42 -17.70 -10.73
CA ALA A 441 -5.23 -18.13 -12.12
C ALA A 441 -5.31 -16.99 -13.15
N SER A 442 -6.20 -15.99 -12.94
CA SER A 442 -6.36 -14.86 -13.88
C SER A 442 -5.39 -13.73 -13.64
N ALA A 443 -4.84 -13.64 -12.44
CA ALA A 443 -4.00 -12.53 -11.97
C ALA A 443 -2.50 -12.83 -12.07
N SER A 444 -2.09 -14.09 -12.21
CA SER A 444 -0.68 -14.50 -12.15
C SER A 444 0.20 -13.88 -13.24
N ARG A 445 -0.37 -13.51 -14.39
CA ARG A 445 0.34 -12.86 -15.51
C ARG A 445 0.27 -11.34 -15.48
N LYS A 446 -0.50 -10.76 -14.56
CA LYS A 446 -0.75 -9.31 -14.51
C LYS A 446 0.17 -8.64 -13.51
N LEU A 447 0.50 -7.39 -13.76
CA LEU A 447 1.30 -6.58 -12.84
C LEU A 447 0.88 -5.11 -12.89
N ARG A 448 1.09 -4.42 -11.77
CA ARG A 448 0.96 -2.98 -11.68
C ARG A 448 2.32 -2.32 -11.69
N LEU A 449 2.50 -1.38 -12.62
CA LEU A 449 3.67 -0.52 -12.74
C LEU A 449 3.30 0.90 -12.32
N SER A 450 3.91 1.43 -11.28
CA SER A 450 3.76 2.84 -10.88
C SER A 450 4.84 3.69 -11.55
N PHE A 451 4.44 4.77 -12.21
CA PHE A 451 5.33 5.73 -12.87
C PHE A 451 5.53 7.01 -12.04
N SER A 452 4.94 7.10 -10.86
CA SER A 452 4.84 8.36 -10.12
C SER A 452 5.98 8.62 -9.15
N TYR A 453 6.70 7.57 -8.72
CA TYR A 453 7.75 7.65 -7.71
C TYR A 453 9.15 7.78 -8.33
N THR A 454 9.36 7.14 -9.46
CA THR A 454 10.65 7.00 -10.14
C THR A 454 10.78 8.05 -11.23
N HIS A 455 11.95 8.71 -11.37
CA HIS A 455 12.16 9.73 -12.39
C HIS A 455 12.39 9.11 -13.80
N GLU A 456 12.31 9.92 -14.84
CA GLU A 456 12.18 9.51 -16.24
C GLU A 456 13.34 8.62 -16.73
N GLN A 457 14.58 8.91 -16.31
CA GLN A 457 15.74 8.11 -16.68
C GLN A 457 15.69 6.73 -16.03
N GLN A 458 15.40 6.68 -14.74
CA GLN A 458 15.25 5.40 -14.00
C GLN A 458 14.05 4.59 -14.52
N ILE A 459 12.98 5.24 -15.01
CA ILE A 459 11.87 4.52 -15.65
C ILE A 459 12.38 3.78 -16.89
N ARG A 460 13.16 4.43 -17.77
CA ARG A 460 13.71 3.78 -18.96
C ARG A 460 14.65 2.62 -18.61
N GLU A 461 15.59 2.86 -17.72
CA GLU A 461 16.57 1.85 -17.31
C GLU A 461 15.90 0.64 -16.63
N GLY A 462 14.99 0.89 -15.70
CA GLY A 462 14.28 -0.17 -14.97
C GLY A 462 13.31 -0.94 -15.87
N MET A 463 12.61 -0.27 -16.80
CA MET A 463 11.76 -0.94 -17.78
C MET A 463 12.59 -1.80 -18.72
N ASN A 464 13.74 -1.33 -19.22
CA ASN A 464 14.63 -2.14 -20.04
C ASN A 464 15.07 -3.41 -19.32
N ARG A 465 15.48 -3.30 -18.05
CA ARG A 465 15.85 -4.47 -17.22
C ARG A 465 14.67 -5.43 -17.04
N LEU A 466 13.49 -4.91 -16.74
CA LEU A 466 12.28 -5.73 -16.59
C LEU A 466 11.96 -6.48 -17.88
N MET A 467 12.00 -5.80 -19.03
CA MET A 467 11.74 -6.40 -20.33
C MET A 467 12.76 -7.48 -20.71
N GLU A 468 14.05 -7.26 -20.40
CA GLU A 468 15.09 -8.27 -20.61
C GLU A 468 14.86 -9.53 -19.75
N LEU A 469 14.45 -9.37 -18.48
CA LEU A 469 14.15 -10.49 -17.60
C LEU A 469 12.94 -11.29 -18.08
N VAL A 470 11.89 -10.59 -18.52
CA VAL A 470 10.71 -11.24 -19.12
C VAL A 470 11.09 -12.03 -20.38
N LYS A 471 11.92 -11.47 -21.26
CA LYS A 471 12.42 -12.18 -22.48
C LYS A 471 13.25 -13.43 -22.19
N ARG A 472 13.91 -13.50 -21.04
CA ARG A 472 14.68 -14.71 -20.63
C ARG A 472 13.81 -15.82 -20.07
N LEU A 473 12.59 -15.51 -19.69
CA LEU A 473 11.62 -16.46 -19.13
C LEU A 473 10.67 -17.03 -20.18
N ASN A 474 10.55 -16.38 -21.34
CA ASN A 474 9.89 -16.87 -22.55
C ASN A 474 10.85 -17.74 -23.37
#